data_c16de48c9eac0d548ff6a2d09861849f
#
_entry.id   c16de48c9eac0d548ff6a2d09861849f
#
_cell.length_a   1.000
_cell.length_b   1.000
_cell.length_c   1.000
_cell.angle_alpha   90.00
_cell.angle_beta   90.00
_cell.angle_gamma   90.00
#
_symmetry.space_group_name_H-M   'P 1'
#
loop_
_entity.id
_entity.type
_entity.pdbx_description
1 polymer ?
#
loop_
_entity_poly.entity_id
_entity_poly.type
_entity_poly.pdbx_seq_one_letter_code
_entity_poly.pdbx_strand_id
1 'polypeptide(L)'
;MVEKAYQRINSFLTTAKKLAGSLVLLSVFLNCGTARAISLISDEETEIFLHQTLRPVFNAAGVAFRPGQIYIVNDRELNAFVTDGNRMFVNIGTITAADSQNELTGVLAHETGHIQGGHILRHKIKSREVQSISLASMLVGGLAGIAAGRADLSIAAILGSQSSALNSMLSYQISEERSADEAAVNLLKKINQSPAGMLAFLKKI
;
A
#
# COMPACT_ATOMS: atom_id res chain seq x y z
N MET A 1 43.98 42.41 13.92
CA MET A 1 42.53 42.75 13.78
C MET A 1 41.80 41.76 12.83
N VAL A 2 42.40 41.40 11.71
CA VAL A 2 41.85 40.50 10.68
C VAL A 2 41.58 39.09 11.20
N GLU A 3 42.49 38.49 11.99
CA GLU A 3 42.38 37.15 12.56
C GLU A 3 41.14 36.99 13.47
N LYS A 4 40.84 37.97 14.31
CA LYS A 4 39.64 37.96 15.18
C LYS A 4 38.33 38.07 14.38
N ALA A 5 38.34 38.78 13.25
CA ALA A 5 37.20 38.86 12.36
C ALA A 5 36.93 37.53 11.64
N TYR A 6 38.02 36.88 11.16
CA TYR A 6 37.94 35.56 10.50
C TYR A 6 37.40 34.48 11.45
N GLN A 7 37.87 34.42 12.68
CA GLN A 7 37.39 33.47 13.69
C GLN A 7 35.92 33.70 14.04
N ARG A 8 35.43 34.94 14.09
CA ARG A 8 34.04 35.28 14.32
C ARG A 8 33.13 34.84 13.15
N ILE A 9 33.60 35.03 11.92
CA ILE A 9 32.83 34.62 10.72
C ILE A 9 32.71 33.09 10.66
N ASN A 10 33.80 32.36 10.92
CA ASN A 10 33.77 30.89 10.93
C ASN A 10 32.90 30.32 12.06
N SER A 11 32.92 30.92 13.23
CA SER A 11 32.06 30.55 14.36
C SER A 11 30.57 30.78 14.00
N PHE A 12 30.26 31.90 13.36
CA PHE A 12 28.90 32.22 12.92
C PHE A 12 28.43 31.24 11.85
N LEU A 13 29.26 30.91 10.84
CA LEU A 13 28.95 29.95 9.79
C LEU A 13 28.71 28.52 10.32
N THR A 14 29.50 28.11 11.32
CA THR A 14 29.32 26.78 11.96
C THR A 14 28.06 26.72 12.79
N THR A 15 27.69 27.79 13.47
CA THR A 15 26.43 27.89 14.24
C THR A 15 25.22 27.92 13.32
N ALA A 16 25.28 28.67 12.21
CA ALA A 16 24.21 28.71 11.20
C ALA A 16 24.01 27.35 10.55
N LYS A 17 25.08 26.60 10.22
CA LYS A 17 24.98 25.23 9.71
C LYS A 17 24.33 24.26 10.70
N LYS A 18 24.66 24.36 11.98
CA LYS A 18 24.02 23.53 13.03
C LYS A 18 22.55 23.86 13.22
N LEU A 19 22.20 25.16 13.21
CA LEU A 19 20.80 25.59 13.28
C LEU A 19 19.98 25.15 12.06
N ALA A 20 20.52 25.27 10.85
CA ALA A 20 19.88 24.81 9.63
C ALA A 20 19.66 23.29 9.65
N GLY A 21 20.64 22.51 10.09
CA GLY A 21 20.52 21.06 10.28
C GLY A 21 19.44 20.66 11.29
N SER A 22 19.37 21.39 12.43
CA SER A 22 18.31 21.19 13.43
C SER A 22 16.92 21.55 12.91
N LEU A 23 16.79 22.60 12.09
CA LEU A 23 15.50 23.00 11.50
C LEU A 23 14.99 21.95 10.48
N VAL A 24 15.89 21.39 9.68
CA VAL A 24 15.57 20.32 8.73
C VAL A 24 15.14 19.06 9.46
N LEU A 25 15.86 18.67 10.52
CA LEU A 25 15.44 17.52 11.37
C LEU A 25 14.07 17.77 12.02
N LEU A 26 13.80 18.96 12.53
CA LEU A 26 12.52 19.29 13.15
C LEU A 26 11.36 19.29 12.13
N SER A 27 11.60 19.71 10.88
CA SER A 27 10.58 19.69 9.82
C SER A 27 10.19 18.26 9.40
N VAL A 28 11.11 17.30 9.49
CA VAL A 28 10.83 15.87 9.23
C VAL A 28 9.93 15.29 10.32
N PHE A 29 10.10 15.69 11.58
CA PHE A 29 9.24 15.23 12.67
C PHE A 29 7.83 15.87 12.68
N LEU A 30 7.69 17.08 12.13
CA LEU A 30 6.40 17.77 12.06
C LEU A 30 5.49 17.26 10.93
N ASN A 31 6.00 16.46 9.98
CA ASN A 31 5.22 15.79 8.95
C ASN A 31 4.70 14.41 9.39
N CYS A 32 4.48 14.19 10.69
CA CYS A 32 3.76 13.01 11.17
C CYS A 32 2.30 13.13 10.72
N GLY A 33 1.98 12.53 9.57
CA GLY A 33 0.63 12.51 9.04
C GLY A 33 -0.33 11.95 10.10
N THR A 34 -1.45 12.61 10.28
CA THR A 34 -2.52 12.14 11.16
C THR A 34 -2.97 10.76 10.68
N ALA A 35 -2.69 9.72 11.46
CA ALA A 35 -3.26 8.40 11.23
C ALA A 35 -4.78 8.55 11.35
N ARG A 36 -5.50 8.43 10.23
CA ARG A 36 -6.96 8.33 10.27
C ARG A 36 -7.32 6.97 10.82
N ALA A 37 -8.02 6.95 11.95
CA ALA A 37 -8.62 5.73 12.46
C ALA A 37 -9.70 5.25 11.48
N ILE A 38 -9.67 3.97 11.12
CA ILE A 38 -10.74 3.35 10.32
C ILE A 38 -11.99 3.30 11.19
N SER A 39 -13.05 3.99 10.76
CA SER A 39 -14.36 3.93 11.40
C SER A 39 -15.15 2.76 10.82
N LEU A 40 -15.59 1.83 11.66
CA LEU A 40 -16.40 0.69 11.25
C LEU A 40 -17.89 0.98 11.50
N ILE A 41 -18.73 0.45 10.62
CA ILE A 41 -20.19 0.41 10.78
C ILE A 41 -20.55 -1.01 11.20
N SER A 42 -21.40 -1.15 12.22
CA SER A 42 -22.07 -2.40 12.55
C SER A 42 -23.53 -2.27 12.13
N ASP A 43 -23.90 -3.01 11.10
CA ASP A 43 -25.26 -3.14 10.58
C ASP A 43 -25.53 -4.58 10.26
N GLU A 44 -26.35 -5.20 11.08
CA GLU A 44 -26.58 -6.64 11.06
C GLU A 44 -27.13 -7.14 9.71
N GLU A 45 -28.04 -6.39 9.09
CA GLU A 45 -28.63 -6.78 7.79
C GLU A 45 -27.57 -6.75 6.68
N THR A 46 -26.80 -5.69 6.61
CA THR A 46 -25.71 -5.54 5.63
C THR A 46 -24.61 -6.57 5.87
N GLU A 47 -24.26 -6.83 7.12
CA GLU A 47 -23.28 -7.87 7.45
C GLU A 47 -23.75 -9.26 7.02
N ILE A 48 -24.99 -9.63 7.31
CA ILE A 48 -25.59 -10.90 6.87
C ILE A 48 -25.57 -11.02 5.35
N PHE A 49 -25.97 -9.96 4.63
CA PHE A 49 -25.96 -9.93 3.17
C PHE A 49 -24.54 -10.12 2.62
N LEU A 50 -23.55 -9.40 3.16
CA LEU A 50 -22.15 -9.54 2.75
C LEU A 50 -21.61 -10.95 3.06
N HIS A 51 -21.96 -11.52 4.21
CA HIS A 51 -21.58 -12.88 4.58
C HIS A 51 -22.16 -13.91 3.61
N GLN A 52 -23.44 -13.77 3.24
CA GLN A 52 -24.10 -14.67 2.29
C GLN A 52 -23.47 -14.56 0.90
N THR A 53 -23.07 -13.36 0.48
CA THR A 53 -22.43 -13.10 -0.81
C THR A 53 -20.98 -13.60 -0.85
N LEU A 54 -20.22 -13.42 0.24
CA LEU A 54 -18.81 -13.79 0.32
C LEU A 54 -18.58 -15.29 0.52
N ARG A 55 -19.44 -15.95 1.29
CA ARG A 55 -19.28 -17.37 1.64
C ARG A 55 -19.08 -18.32 0.46
N PRO A 56 -19.90 -18.25 -0.63
CA PRO A 56 -19.68 -19.08 -1.80
C PRO A 56 -18.32 -18.82 -2.47
N VAL A 57 -17.87 -17.57 -2.50
CA VAL A 57 -16.60 -17.16 -3.10
C VAL A 57 -15.43 -17.74 -2.31
N PHE A 58 -15.43 -17.62 -0.98
CA PHE A 58 -14.40 -18.20 -0.11
C PHE A 58 -14.36 -19.73 -0.25
N ASN A 59 -15.50 -20.39 -0.27
CA ASN A 59 -15.57 -21.83 -0.47
C ASN A 59 -14.94 -22.26 -1.81
N ALA A 60 -15.25 -21.52 -2.89
CA ALA A 60 -14.68 -21.76 -4.21
C ALA A 60 -13.17 -21.55 -4.27
N ALA A 61 -12.65 -20.62 -3.44
CA ALA A 61 -11.22 -20.34 -3.31
C ALA A 61 -10.47 -21.33 -2.40
N GLY A 62 -11.19 -22.19 -1.67
CA GLY A 62 -10.60 -23.05 -0.64
C GLY A 62 -10.17 -22.27 0.62
N VAL A 63 -10.72 -21.08 0.82
CA VAL A 63 -10.46 -20.25 1.99
C VAL A 63 -11.49 -20.57 3.07
N ALA A 64 -11.02 -20.85 4.29
CA ALA A 64 -11.91 -21.10 5.41
C ALA A 64 -12.71 -19.84 5.75
N PHE A 65 -14.04 -19.93 5.63
CA PHE A 65 -14.92 -18.84 6.04
C PHE A 65 -15.19 -18.90 7.54
N ARG A 66 -15.03 -17.77 8.21
CA ARG A 66 -15.29 -17.62 9.65
C ARG A 66 -16.17 -16.38 9.89
N PRO A 67 -17.09 -16.42 10.85
CA PRO A 67 -17.82 -15.22 11.28
C PRO A 67 -16.84 -14.11 11.66
N GLY A 68 -17.15 -12.86 11.35
CA GLY A 68 -16.33 -11.72 11.69
C GLY A 68 -15.08 -11.54 10.81
N GLN A 69 -15.09 -12.05 9.58
CA GLN A 69 -14.03 -11.80 8.59
C GLN A 69 -14.33 -10.66 7.63
N ILE A 70 -15.56 -10.15 7.61
CA ILE A 70 -15.95 -9.03 6.76
C ILE A 70 -16.36 -7.85 7.65
N TYR A 71 -15.90 -6.66 7.29
CA TYR A 71 -16.12 -5.42 8.02
C TYR A 71 -16.58 -4.33 7.07
N ILE A 72 -17.56 -3.53 7.51
CA ILE A 72 -18.04 -2.37 6.77
C ILE A 72 -17.29 -1.15 7.26
N VAL A 73 -16.62 -0.45 6.34
CA VAL A 73 -15.90 0.78 6.63
C VAL A 73 -16.79 1.97 6.33
N ASN A 74 -16.89 2.91 7.26
CA ASN A 74 -17.62 4.17 7.08
C ASN A 74 -16.83 5.15 6.20
N ASP A 75 -16.68 4.79 4.94
CA ASP A 75 -16.03 5.61 3.93
C ASP A 75 -16.83 5.56 2.64
N ARG A 76 -16.99 6.69 1.97
CA ARG A 76 -17.75 6.82 0.72
C ARG A 76 -16.92 6.55 -0.54
N GLU A 77 -15.62 6.39 -0.41
CA GLU A 77 -14.76 6.03 -1.51
C GLU A 77 -15.07 4.61 -2.00
N LEU A 78 -14.94 4.38 -3.31
CA LEU A 78 -15.08 3.06 -3.91
C LEU A 78 -13.84 2.24 -3.61
N ASN A 79 -13.87 1.46 -2.53
CA ASN A 79 -12.74 0.65 -2.11
C ASN A 79 -13.18 -0.60 -1.35
N ALA A 80 -12.43 -1.68 -1.53
CA ALA A 80 -12.44 -2.86 -0.68
C ALA A 80 -10.98 -3.32 -0.56
N PHE A 81 -10.64 -3.96 0.54
CA PHE A 81 -9.29 -4.47 0.74
C PHE A 81 -9.27 -5.62 1.74
N VAL A 82 -8.24 -6.43 1.62
CA VAL A 82 -8.00 -7.56 2.52
C VAL A 82 -6.75 -7.35 3.36
N THR A 83 -6.76 -7.91 4.57
CA THR A 83 -5.65 -7.82 5.52
C THR A 83 -5.28 -9.19 6.07
N ASP A 84 -4.27 -9.22 6.95
CA ASP A 84 -3.86 -10.43 7.64
C ASP A 84 -5.04 -11.15 8.33
N GLY A 85 -5.00 -12.48 8.31
CA GLY A 85 -6.05 -13.32 8.88
C GLY A 85 -7.28 -13.44 7.97
N ASN A 86 -7.15 -13.14 6.68
CA ASN A 86 -8.20 -13.19 5.67
C ASN A 86 -9.39 -12.27 6.02
N ARG A 87 -9.10 -11.13 6.65
CA ARG A 87 -10.12 -10.13 6.98
C ARG A 87 -10.34 -9.22 5.78
N MET A 88 -11.58 -9.06 5.40
CA MET A 88 -12.02 -8.22 4.29
C MET A 88 -12.73 -6.98 4.81
N PHE A 89 -12.34 -5.83 4.31
CA PHE A 89 -12.93 -4.53 4.62
C PHE A 89 -13.57 -4.00 3.35
N VAL A 90 -14.83 -3.59 3.44
CA VAL A 90 -15.59 -3.06 2.31
C VAL A 90 -16.13 -1.69 2.70
N ASN A 91 -15.77 -0.68 1.95
CA ASN A 91 -16.28 0.67 2.16
C ASN A 91 -17.78 0.73 1.85
N ILE A 92 -18.52 1.52 2.63
CA ILE A 92 -19.96 1.73 2.37
C ILE A 92 -20.19 2.31 0.97
N GLY A 93 -19.24 3.12 0.45
CA GLY A 93 -19.27 3.61 -0.92
C GLY A 93 -19.31 2.49 -1.96
N THR A 94 -18.53 1.43 -1.77
CA THR A 94 -18.54 0.25 -2.65
C THR A 94 -19.86 -0.48 -2.63
N ILE A 95 -20.44 -0.66 -1.43
CA ILE A 95 -21.73 -1.34 -1.27
C ILE A 95 -22.85 -0.56 -1.93
N THR A 96 -22.88 0.76 -1.73
CA THR A 96 -23.93 1.64 -2.24
C THR A 96 -23.80 1.96 -3.74
N ALA A 97 -22.61 1.86 -4.30
CA ALA A 97 -22.36 2.08 -5.74
C ALA A 97 -22.59 0.83 -6.59
N ALA A 98 -22.70 -0.34 -5.98
CA ALA A 98 -22.99 -1.56 -6.71
C ALA A 98 -24.47 -1.57 -7.18
N ASP A 99 -24.71 -1.55 -8.51
CA ASP A 99 -26.05 -1.58 -9.09
C ASP A 99 -26.70 -2.98 -9.02
N SER A 100 -25.91 -3.99 -8.70
CA SER A 100 -26.38 -5.37 -8.58
C SER A 100 -25.53 -6.18 -7.60
N GLN A 101 -26.11 -7.24 -7.06
CA GLN A 101 -25.38 -8.20 -6.24
C GLN A 101 -24.21 -8.82 -7.02
N ASN A 102 -24.33 -9.00 -8.34
CA ASN A 102 -23.26 -9.55 -9.16
C ASN A 102 -22.03 -8.62 -9.23
N GLU A 103 -22.24 -7.29 -9.26
CA GLU A 103 -21.15 -6.32 -9.17
C GLU A 103 -20.40 -6.44 -7.83
N LEU A 104 -21.14 -6.45 -6.73
CA LEU A 104 -20.55 -6.60 -5.40
C LEU A 104 -19.82 -7.95 -5.25
N THR A 105 -20.45 -9.04 -5.74
CA THR A 105 -19.80 -10.36 -5.74
C THR A 105 -18.48 -10.34 -6.54
N GLY A 106 -18.42 -9.57 -7.63
CA GLY A 106 -17.22 -9.36 -8.43
C GLY A 106 -16.09 -8.73 -7.64
N VAL A 107 -16.39 -7.66 -6.88
CA VAL A 107 -15.41 -7.02 -6.00
C VAL A 107 -14.93 -7.98 -4.91
N LEU A 108 -15.85 -8.68 -4.25
CA LEU A 108 -15.49 -9.65 -3.20
C LEU A 108 -14.69 -10.83 -3.75
N ALA A 109 -14.91 -11.23 -5.00
CA ALA A 109 -14.15 -12.27 -5.68
C ALA A 109 -12.72 -11.79 -5.99
N HIS A 110 -12.53 -10.53 -6.40
CA HIS A 110 -11.22 -9.93 -6.60
C HIS A 110 -10.41 -9.91 -5.31
N GLU A 111 -11.00 -9.41 -4.22
CA GLU A 111 -10.37 -9.41 -2.89
C GLU A 111 -10.05 -10.82 -2.39
N THR A 112 -10.92 -11.78 -2.69
CA THR A 112 -10.66 -13.20 -2.39
C THR A 112 -9.50 -13.73 -3.22
N GLY A 113 -9.31 -13.25 -4.44
CA GLY A 113 -8.16 -13.53 -5.28
C GLY A 113 -6.85 -13.12 -4.62
N HIS A 114 -6.80 -11.96 -3.97
CA HIS A 114 -5.65 -11.52 -3.18
C HIS A 114 -5.38 -12.45 -1.99
N ILE A 115 -6.40 -12.91 -1.30
CA ILE A 115 -6.26 -13.89 -0.21
C ILE A 115 -5.71 -15.21 -0.75
N GLN A 116 -6.33 -15.77 -1.80
CA GLN A 116 -5.95 -17.05 -2.41
C GLN A 116 -4.51 -17.01 -2.94
N GLY A 117 -4.12 -15.89 -3.55
CA GLY A 117 -2.78 -15.65 -4.04
C GLY A 117 -1.75 -15.43 -2.94
N GLY A 118 -2.15 -15.20 -1.70
CA GLY A 118 -1.24 -14.85 -0.60
C GLY A 118 -0.54 -13.49 -0.82
N HIS A 119 -1.17 -12.57 -1.55
CA HIS A 119 -0.59 -11.29 -1.99
C HIS A 119 -0.17 -10.43 -0.80
N ILE A 120 -0.95 -10.42 0.30
CA ILE A 120 -0.66 -9.65 1.50
C ILE A 120 0.69 -10.03 2.12
N LEU A 121 0.92 -11.33 2.28
CA LEU A 121 2.19 -11.83 2.85
C LEU A 121 3.35 -11.58 1.89
N ARG A 122 3.15 -11.88 0.60
CA ARG A 122 4.19 -11.66 -0.43
C ARG A 122 4.54 -10.18 -0.57
N HIS A 123 3.55 -9.28 -0.52
CA HIS A 123 3.77 -7.84 -0.54
C HIS A 123 4.63 -7.38 0.64
N LYS A 124 4.37 -7.89 1.86
CA LYS A 124 5.19 -7.60 3.05
C LYS A 124 6.64 -8.07 2.88
N ILE A 125 6.83 -9.30 2.37
CA ILE A 125 8.16 -9.85 2.12
C ILE A 125 8.89 -9.00 1.07
N LYS A 126 8.21 -8.70 -0.06
CA LYS A 126 8.78 -7.91 -1.15
C LYS A 126 9.12 -6.49 -0.73
N SER A 127 8.28 -5.84 0.05
CA SER A 127 8.55 -4.50 0.59
C SER A 127 9.81 -4.49 1.46
N ARG A 128 9.99 -5.49 2.33
CA ARG A 128 11.19 -5.61 3.18
C ARG A 128 12.45 -5.86 2.33
N GLU A 129 12.36 -6.73 1.34
CA GLU A 129 13.46 -7.01 0.40
C GLU A 129 13.89 -5.72 -0.32
N VAL A 130 12.93 -5.02 -0.93
CA VAL A 130 13.18 -3.77 -1.66
C VAL A 130 13.78 -2.70 -0.73
N GLN A 131 13.25 -2.55 0.48
CA GLN A 131 13.79 -1.61 1.48
C GLN A 131 15.23 -1.97 1.85
N SER A 132 15.55 -3.24 2.11
CA SER A 132 16.90 -3.65 2.49
C SER A 132 17.92 -3.43 1.36
N ILE A 133 17.55 -3.75 0.12
CA ILE A 133 18.40 -3.52 -1.06
C ILE A 133 18.58 -2.02 -1.29
N SER A 134 17.53 -1.23 -1.17
CA SER A 134 17.59 0.23 -1.34
C SER A 134 18.50 0.87 -0.30
N LEU A 135 18.37 0.49 0.98
CA LEU A 135 19.24 0.99 2.05
C LEU A 135 20.71 0.60 1.84
N ALA A 136 20.96 -0.67 1.46
CA ALA A 136 22.33 -1.13 1.19
C ALA A 136 22.94 -0.36 0.01
N SER A 137 22.21 -0.18 -1.08
CA SER A 137 22.66 0.56 -2.27
C SER A 137 22.93 2.04 -1.95
N MET A 138 22.08 2.63 -1.11
CA MET A 138 22.21 4.01 -0.66
C MET A 138 23.48 4.21 0.21
N LEU A 139 23.74 3.27 1.13
CA LEU A 139 24.93 3.30 1.97
C LEU A 139 26.21 3.11 1.15
N VAL A 140 26.26 2.06 0.31
CA VAL A 140 27.45 1.76 -0.50
C VAL A 140 27.71 2.87 -1.50
N GLY A 141 26.69 3.31 -2.25
CA GLY A 141 26.81 4.37 -3.24
C GLY A 141 27.12 5.73 -2.62
N GLY A 142 26.47 6.04 -1.47
CA GLY A 142 26.71 7.26 -0.73
C GLY A 142 28.15 7.35 -0.19
N LEU A 143 28.64 6.28 0.46
CA LEU A 143 30.00 6.23 0.98
C LEU A 143 31.06 6.24 -0.13
N ALA A 144 30.84 5.51 -1.23
CA ALA A 144 31.74 5.49 -2.37
C ALA A 144 31.87 6.89 -3.03
N GLY A 145 30.77 7.61 -3.17
CA GLY A 145 30.81 8.98 -3.70
C GLY A 145 31.53 9.96 -2.77
N ILE A 146 31.32 9.85 -1.46
CA ILE A 146 32.03 10.66 -0.46
C ILE A 146 33.53 10.35 -0.50
N ALA A 147 33.93 9.07 -0.50
CA ALA A 147 35.32 8.63 -0.57
C ALA A 147 36.02 9.09 -1.86
N ALA A 148 35.30 9.18 -2.96
CA ALA A 148 35.77 9.69 -4.24
C ALA A 148 35.82 11.24 -4.32
N GLY A 149 35.33 11.95 -3.30
CA GLY A 149 35.21 13.43 -3.31
C GLY A 149 34.13 13.93 -4.30
N ARG A 150 33.19 13.05 -4.72
CA ARG A 150 32.18 13.33 -5.73
C ARG A 150 30.77 13.21 -5.15
N ALA A 151 30.29 14.28 -4.57
CA ALA A 151 28.95 14.34 -3.99
C ALA A 151 27.82 14.12 -5.05
N ASP A 152 28.08 14.47 -6.30
CA ASP A 152 27.18 14.21 -7.43
C ASP A 152 26.90 12.71 -7.62
N LEU A 153 27.92 11.86 -7.47
CA LEU A 153 27.77 10.41 -7.56
C LEU A 153 26.99 9.85 -6.36
N SER A 154 27.17 10.40 -5.18
CA SER A 154 26.38 9.99 -4.00
C SER A 154 24.90 10.27 -4.20
N ILE A 155 24.55 11.46 -4.69
CA ILE A 155 23.17 11.85 -4.97
C ILE A 155 22.57 10.97 -6.08
N ALA A 156 23.32 10.74 -7.17
CA ALA A 156 22.89 9.90 -8.27
C ALA A 156 22.63 8.44 -7.82
N ALA A 157 23.46 7.88 -6.95
CA ALA A 157 23.28 6.55 -6.39
C ALA A 157 22.03 6.45 -5.50
N ILE A 158 21.77 7.48 -4.69
CA ILE A 158 20.57 7.53 -3.83
C ILE A 158 19.31 7.60 -4.68
N LEU A 159 19.23 8.53 -5.63
CA LEU A 159 18.07 8.70 -6.50
C LEU A 159 17.85 7.48 -7.41
N GLY A 160 18.91 6.90 -7.94
CA GLY A 160 18.84 5.69 -8.77
C GLY A 160 18.32 4.48 -8.00
N SER A 161 18.76 4.28 -6.75
CA SER A 161 18.27 3.19 -5.91
C SER A 161 16.79 3.33 -5.56
N GLN A 162 16.31 4.55 -5.28
CA GLN A 162 14.90 4.82 -5.00
C GLN A 162 14.02 4.58 -6.24
N SER A 163 14.44 5.04 -7.41
CA SER A 163 13.72 4.83 -8.66
C SER A 163 13.61 3.34 -9.02
N SER A 164 14.70 2.59 -8.86
CA SER A 164 14.71 1.14 -9.08
C SER A 164 13.80 0.40 -8.10
N ALA A 165 13.83 0.77 -6.82
CA ALA A 165 12.96 0.22 -5.80
C ALA A 165 11.47 0.46 -6.13
N LEU A 166 11.12 1.69 -6.51
CA LEU A 166 9.76 2.04 -6.89
C LEU A 166 9.28 1.25 -8.10
N ASN A 167 10.08 1.19 -9.16
CA ASN A 167 9.74 0.43 -10.37
C ASN A 167 9.57 -1.06 -10.08
N SER A 168 10.41 -1.64 -9.21
CA SER A 168 10.28 -3.03 -8.77
C SER A 168 8.96 -3.28 -8.04
N MET A 169 8.56 -2.36 -7.15
CA MET A 169 7.30 -2.46 -6.42
C MET A 169 6.09 -2.30 -7.34
N LEU A 170 6.10 -1.33 -8.25
CA LEU A 170 5.01 -1.11 -9.20
C LEU A 170 4.80 -2.30 -10.13
N SER A 171 5.88 -2.85 -10.67
CA SER A 171 5.81 -4.05 -11.53
C SER A 171 5.26 -5.25 -10.77
N TYR A 172 5.64 -5.39 -9.51
CA TYR A 172 5.14 -6.44 -8.64
C TYR A 172 3.66 -6.28 -8.36
N GLN A 173 3.20 -5.07 -8.01
CA GLN A 173 1.78 -4.77 -7.79
C GLN A 173 0.94 -5.09 -9.03
N ILE A 174 1.36 -4.64 -10.21
CA ILE A 174 0.65 -4.95 -11.48
C ILE A 174 0.53 -6.46 -11.70
N SER A 175 1.53 -7.23 -11.34
CA SER A 175 1.49 -8.68 -11.45
C SER A 175 0.50 -9.30 -10.46
N GLU A 176 0.44 -8.79 -9.23
CA GLU A 176 -0.51 -9.24 -8.21
C GLU A 176 -1.96 -8.92 -8.59
N GLU A 177 -2.22 -7.70 -9.12
CA GLU A 177 -3.54 -7.30 -9.59
C GLU A 177 -4.03 -8.22 -10.72
N ARG A 178 -3.19 -8.49 -11.73
CA ARG A 178 -3.55 -9.43 -12.80
C ARG A 178 -3.88 -10.83 -12.27
N SER A 179 -3.11 -11.30 -11.31
CA SER A 179 -3.35 -12.59 -10.66
C SER A 179 -4.67 -12.60 -9.88
N ALA A 180 -5.00 -11.50 -9.19
CA ALA A 180 -6.26 -11.35 -8.47
C ALA A 180 -7.46 -11.30 -9.43
N ASP A 181 -7.34 -10.56 -10.54
CA ASP A 181 -8.36 -10.49 -11.60
C ASP A 181 -8.65 -11.86 -12.21
N GLU A 182 -7.60 -12.60 -12.56
CA GLU A 182 -7.73 -13.94 -13.12
C GLU A 182 -8.36 -14.91 -12.12
N ALA A 183 -7.94 -14.85 -10.86
CA ALA A 183 -8.52 -15.63 -9.78
C ALA A 183 -10.01 -15.27 -9.59
N ALA A 184 -10.38 -13.99 -9.58
CA ALA A 184 -11.75 -13.55 -9.45
C ALA A 184 -12.65 -14.11 -10.55
N VAL A 185 -12.23 -14.00 -11.81
CA VAL A 185 -12.97 -14.57 -12.95
C VAL A 185 -13.17 -16.08 -12.78
N ASN A 186 -12.15 -16.80 -12.33
CA ASN A 186 -12.23 -18.24 -12.11
C ASN A 186 -13.15 -18.59 -10.93
N LEU A 187 -13.11 -17.80 -9.84
CA LEU A 187 -13.99 -17.98 -8.68
C LEU A 187 -15.45 -17.73 -9.04
N LEU A 188 -15.75 -16.64 -9.77
CA LEU A 188 -17.09 -16.32 -10.24
C LEU A 188 -17.66 -17.45 -11.10
N LYS A 189 -16.88 -17.98 -12.04
CA LYS A 189 -17.29 -19.15 -12.85
C LYS A 189 -17.62 -20.37 -11.99
N LYS A 190 -16.81 -20.67 -10.97
CA LYS A 190 -17.04 -21.81 -10.06
C LYS A 190 -18.36 -21.70 -9.28
N ILE A 191 -18.80 -20.49 -8.97
CA ILE A 191 -20.07 -20.22 -8.27
C ILE A 191 -21.22 -19.89 -9.22
N ASN A 192 -21.06 -20.12 -10.53
CA ASN A 192 -22.05 -19.84 -11.57
C ASN A 192 -22.48 -18.36 -11.64
N GLN A 193 -21.54 -17.43 -11.35
CA GLN A 193 -21.73 -16.00 -11.48
C GLN A 193 -21.03 -15.47 -12.73
N SER A 194 -21.60 -14.43 -13.32
CA SER A 194 -21.01 -13.78 -14.49
C SER A 194 -19.85 -12.85 -14.08
N PRO A 195 -18.70 -12.88 -14.76
CA PRO A 195 -17.66 -11.87 -14.57
C PRO A 195 -18.05 -10.46 -15.06
N ALA A 196 -19.17 -10.32 -15.75
CA ALA A 196 -19.65 -9.04 -16.27
C ALA A 196 -19.90 -8.00 -15.17
N GLY A 197 -20.38 -8.43 -13.99
CA GLY A 197 -20.59 -7.54 -12.84
C GLY A 197 -19.26 -6.95 -12.34
N MET A 198 -18.23 -7.77 -12.20
CA MET A 198 -16.90 -7.29 -11.85
C MET A 198 -16.41 -6.22 -12.85
N LEU A 199 -16.53 -6.50 -14.15
CA LEU A 199 -16.13 -5.56 -15.20
C LEU A 199 -16.99 -4.28 -15.18
N ALA A 200 -18.28 -4.37 -14.88
CA ALA A 200 -19.16 -3.22 -14.74
C ALA A 200 -18.75 -2.33 -13.56
N PHE A 201 -18.43 -2.93 -12.42
CA PHE A 201 -17.95 -2.20 -11.24
C PHE A 201 -16.59 -1.51 -11.47
N LEU A 202 -15.62 -2.19 -12.10
CA LEU A 202 -14.32 -1.63 -12.42
C LEU A 202 -14.38 -0.39 -13.32
N LYS A 203 -15.43 -0.21 -14.10
CA LYS A 203 -15.65 1.01 -14.91
C LYS A 203 -16.14 2.21 -14.10
N LYS A 204 -16.51 2.02 -12.84
CA LYS A 204 -16.98 3.08 -11.94
C LYS A 204 -15.82 3.69 -11.13
N ILE A 205 -14.68 2.98 -11.04
CA ILE A 205 -13.42 3.38 -10.39
C ILE A 205 -12.53 4.11 -11.38
#